data_3688005b38fb0f711cee5378feab4e0c
#
_entry.id   3688005b38fb0f711cee5378feab4e0c
#
_cell.length_a   1.000
_cell.length_b   1.000
_cell.length_c   1.000
_cell.angle_alpha   90.00
_cell.angle_beta   90.00
_cell.angle_gamma   90.00
#
_symmetry.space_group_name_H-M   'P 1'
#
loop_
_entity.id
_entity.type
_entity.pdbx_description
1 polymer ?
#
loop_
_entity_poly.entity_id
_entity_poly.type
_entity_poly.pdbx_seq_one_letter_code
_entity_poly.pdbx_strand_id
1 'polypeptide(L)'
;GMIKDAVNVSRIFSHTELKQKFIEVSNTALNLQKRNDELEREIRQLREQQDLRHKIERTTDGYFTLKGENPNIRYCIHCWDAKHLTIQVGEDSTPGSFFCPECNASGVYDKQQFDKSRAERQTTYIVRRNISRYLG
;
A
#
# COMPACT_ATOMS: atom_id res chain seq x y z
N GLY A 1 -47.87 -40.03 27.10
CA GLY A 1 -48.05 -38.62 26.93
C GLY A 1 -46.84 -37.88 26.45
N MET A 2 -47.03 -36.67 25.99
CA MET A 2 -45.95 -35.80 25.45
C MET A 2 -44.78 -35.58 26.43
N ILE A 3 -45.06 -35.54 27.74
CA ILE A 3 -44.05 -35.33 28.78
C ILE A 3 -43.09 -36.53 28.87
N LYS A 4 -43.62 -37.77 28.74
CA LYS A 4 -42.78 -38.97 28.74
C LYS A 4 -41.90 -39.06 27.47
N ASP A 5 -42.42 -38.63 26.35
CA ASP A 5 -41.68 -38.60 25.09
C ASP A 5 -40.55 -37.57 25.12
N ALA A 6 -40.81 -36.39 25.68
CA ALA A 6 -39.79 -35.34 25.88
C ALA A 6 -38.68 -35.80 26.83
N VAL A 7 -39.04 -36.48 27.94
CA VAL A 7 -38.06 -37.05 28.88
C VAL A 7 -37.27 -38.19 28.23
N ASN A 8 -37.88 -39.02 27.41
CA ASN A 8 -37.20 -40.07 26.67
C ASN A 8 -36.24 -39.51 25.60
N VAL A 9 -36.61 -38.46 24.91
CA VAL A 9 -35.75 -37.78 23.93
C VAL A 9 -34.51 -37.20 24.64
N SER A 10 -34.68 -36.60 25.81
CA SER A 10 -33.54 -36.08 26.58
C SER A 10 -32.62 -37.17 27.14
N ARG A 11 -33.16 -38.41 27.34
CA ARG A 11 -32.35 -39.57 27.75
C ARG A 11 -31.63 -40.28 26.60
N ILE A 12 -32.06 -40.09 25.38
CA ILE A 12 -31.42 -40.68 24.19
C ILE A 12 -29.98 -40.11 24.02
N PHE A 13 -29.81 -38.87 24.38
CA PHE A 13 -28.47 -38.26 24.39
C PHE A 13 -27.80 -38.53 25.75
N SER A 14 -26.79 -39.39 25.76
CA SER A 14 -25.96 -39.59 26.93
C SER A 14 -25.26 -38.26 27.30
N HIS A 15 -24.88 -38.14 28.58
CA HIS A 15 -24.11 -36.98 29.03
C HIS A 15 -22.87 -36.75 28.19
N THR A 16 -22.23 -37.80 27.71
CA THR A 16 -21.05 -37.77 26.85
C THR A 16 -21.38 -37.18 25.47
N GLU A 17 -22.51 -37.57 24.88
CA GLU A 17 -22.98 -37.03 23.58
C GLU A 17 -23.33 -35.56 23.65
N LEU A 18 -24.01 -35.12 24.68
CA LEU A 18 -24.34 -33.70 24.93
C LEU A 18 -23.06 -32.87 25.08
N LYS A 19 -22.12 -33.38 25.83
CA LYS A 19 -20.80 -32.75 26.02
C LYS A 19 -20.04 -32.64 24.72
N GLN A 20 -20.05 -33.69 23.88
CA GLN A 20 -19.43 -33.69 22.58
C GLN A 20 -20.07 -32.70 21.61
N LYS A 21 -21.42 -32.65 21.60
CA LYS A 21 -22.15 -31.65 20.81
C LYS A 21 -21.88 -30.23 21.25
N PHE A 22 -21.75 -29.99 22.54
CA PHE A 22 -21.38 -28.70 23.10
C PHE A 22 -19.97 -28.28 22.62
N ILE A 23 -19.02 -29.22 22.63
CA ILE A 23 -17.65 -28.96 22.14
C ILE A 23 -17.66 -28.65 20.65
N GLU A 24 -18.40 -29.40 19.83
CA GLU A 24 -18.53 -29.16 18.40
C GLU A 24 -19.11 -27.76 18.10
N VAL A 25 -20.18 -27.37 18.80
CA VAL A 25 -20.80 -26.07 18.64
C VAL A 25 -19.83 -24.95 19.08
N SER A 26 -19.15 -25.14 20.20
CA SER A 26 -18.16 -24.18 20.69
C SER A 26 -17.01 -23.99 19.70
N ASN A 27 -16.50 -25.08 19.14
CA ASN A 27 -15.44 -25.03 18.11
C ASN A 27 -15.92 -24.32 16.84
N THR A 28 -17.15 -24.61 16.41
CA THR A 28 -17.75 -23.94 15.25
C THR A 28 -17.92 -22.45 15.51
N ALA A 29 -18.38 -22.06 16.71
CA ALA A 29 -18.53 -20.67 17.10
C ALA A 29 -17.18 -19.93 17.11
N LEU A 30 -16.12 -20.56 17.64
CA LEU A 30 -14.77 -20.00 17.64
C LEU A 30 -14.23 -19.84 16.22
N ASN A 31 -14.44 -20.82 15.35
CA ASN A 31 -14.02 -20.77 13.96
C ASN A 31 -14.74 -19.66 13.19
N LEU A 32 -16.05 -19.51 13.43
CA LEU A 32 -16.85 -18.43 12.83
C LEU A 32 -16.39 -17.06 13.30
N GLN A 33 -16.10 -16.92 14.59
CA GLN A 33 -15.58 -15.66 15.16
C GLN A 33 -14.23 -15.30 14.55
N LYS A 34 -13.34 -16.26 14.44
CA LYS A 34 -12.02 -16.08 13.79
C LYS A 34 -12.18 -15.65 12.33
N ARG A 35 -13.07 -16.32 11.60
CA ARG A 35 -13.35 -15.98 10.19
C ARG A 35 -13.98 -14.59 10.08
N ASN A 36 -14.86 -14.24 10.99
CA ASN A 36 -15.47 -12.92 11.02
C ASN A 36 -14.43 -11.82 11.25
N ASP A 37 -13.50 -12.02 12.18
CA ASP A 37 -12.41 -11.08 12.46
C ASP A 37 -11.49 -10.92 11.23
N GLU A 38 -11.21 -12.02 10.53
CA GLU A 38 -10.43 -11.99 9.28
C GLU A 38 -11.15 -11.18 8.20
N LEU A 39 -12.44 -11.40 8.01
CA LEU A 39 -13.25 -10.67 7.03
C LEU A 39 -13.35 -9.18 7.37
N GLU A 40 -13.49 -8.82 8.62
CA GLU A 40 -13.50 -7.42 9.05
C GLU A 40 -12.16 -6.73 8.74
N ARG A 41 -11.05 -7.41 8.93
CA ARG A 41 -9.73 -6.89 8.55
C ARG A 41 -9.59 -6.71 7.04
N GLU A 42 -10.06 -7.68 6.26
CA GLU A 42 -10.06 -7.58 4.79
C GLU A 42 -10.92 -6.41 4.31
N ILE A 43 -12.11 -6.23 4.89
CA ILE A 43 -13.00 -5.10 4.56
C ILE A 43 -12.31 -3.76 4.86
N ARG A 44 -11.66 -3.62 6.00
CA ARG A 44 -10.92 -2.39 6.34
C ARG A 44 -9.81 -2.10 5.34
N GLN A 45 -9.02 -3.11 4.98
CA GLN A 45 -7.96 -2.97 3.99
C GLN A 45 -8.49 -2.58 2.61
N LEU A 46 -9.58 -3.21 2.17
CA LEU A 46 -10.21 -2.89 0.89
C LEU A 46 -10.79 -1.46 0.88
N ARG A 47 -11.39 -1.02 1.97
CA ARG A 47 -11.90 0.36 2.11
C ARG A 47 -10.77 1.37 2.09
N GLU A 48 -9.67 1.11 2.78
CA GLU A 48 -8.49 1.98 2.77
C GLU A 48 -7.90 2.09 1.37
N GLN A 49 -7.79 0.98 0.63
CA GLN A 49 -7.34 0.99 -0.75
C GLN A 49 -8.29 1.76 -1.67
N GLN A 50 -9.59 1.61 -1.48
CA GLN A 50 -10.60 2.32 -2.26
C GLN A 50 -10.53 3.82 -1.99
N ASP A 51 -10.41 4.24 -0.73
CA ASP A 51 -10.23 5.63 -0.34
C ASP A 51 -8.97 6.24 -0.96
N LEU A 52 -7.87 5.50 -0.95
CA LEU A 52 -6.63 5.89 -1.62
C LEU A 52 -6.83 6.09 -3.13
N ARG A 53 -7.51 5.16 -3.79
CA ARG A 53 -7.82 5.27 -5.24
C ARG A 53 -8.58 6.54 -5.57
N HIS A 54 -9.54 6.94 -4.73
CA HIS A 54 -10.30 8.17 -4.92
C HIS A 54 -9.49 9.45 -4.67
N LYS A 55 -8.43 9.36 -3.88
CA LYS A 55 -7.54 10.48 -3.56
C LYS A 55 -6.37 10.64 -4.52
N ILE A 56 -6.08 9.63 -5.32
CA ILE A 56 -4.94 9.63 -6.24
C ILE A 56 -5.14 10.64 -7.36
N GLU A 57 -4.19 11.55 -7.49
CA GLU A 57 -4.05 12.46 -8.63
C GLU A 57 -2.84 12.00 -9.46
N ARG A 58 -3.13 11.32 -10.57
CA ARG A 58 -2.09 10.79 -11.46
C ARG A 58 -1.50 11.89 -12.30
N THR A 59 -0.20 11.80 -12.54
CA THR A 59 0.52 12.66 -13.49
C THR A 59 1.03 11.83 -14.67
N THR A 60 1.43 12.50 -15.73
CA THR A 60 2.10 11.85 -16.88
C THR A 60 3.58 11.62 -16.65
N ASP A 61 4.13 12.12 -15.53
CA ASP A 61 5.58 12.14 -15.26
C ASP A 61 6.08 10.95 -14.43
N GLY A 62 5.20 9.98 -14.14
CA GLY A 62 5.56 8.74 -13.43
C GLY A 62 5.37 8.79 -11.92
N TYR A 63 4.71 9.79 -11.39
CA TYR A 63 4.33 9.91 -10.00
C TYR A 63 2.85 10.26 -9.85
N PHE A 64 2.34 10.15 -8.63
CA PHE A 64 1.02 10.66 -8.25
C PHE A 64 1.11 11.40 -6.92
N THR A 65 0.13 12.25 -6.68
CA THR A 65 -0.09 12.92 -5.40
C THR A 65 -1.43 12.51 -4.83
N LEU A 66 -1.64 12.78 -3.54
CA LEU A 66 -2.90 12.49 -2.87
C LEU A 66 -3.64 13.78 -2.54
N LYS A 67 -4.93 13.82 -2.85
CA LYS A 67 -5.81 14.94 -2.48
C LYS A 67 -5.79 15.13 -0.97
N GLY A 68 -5.66 16.37 -0.53
CA GLY A 68 -5.64 16.72 0.88
C GLY A 68 -4.28 16.58 1.57
N GLU A 69 -3.28 16.04 0.89
CA GLU A 69 -1.89 16.04 1.36
C GLU A 69 -1.09 17.18 0.73
N ASN A 70 0.09 17.44 1.30
CA ASN A 70 1.04 18.37 0.72
C ASN A 70 1.40 17.93 -0.71
N PRO A 71 1.21 18.79 -1.73
CA PRO A 71 1.49 18.43 -3.12
C PRO A 71 2.98 18.17 -3.41
N ASN A 72 3.87 18.52 -2.50
CA ASN A 72 5.29 18.19 -2.60
C ASN A 72 5.61 16.74 -2.22
N ILE A 73 4.67 16.03 -1.61
CA ILE A 73 4.78 14.60 -1.34
C ILE A 73 4.31 13.84 -2.59
N ARG A 74 5.24 13.13 -3.23
CA ARG A 74 5.02 12.39 -4.47
C ARG A 74 5.25 10.91 -4.24
N TYR A 75 4.45 10.09 -4.90
CA TYR A 75 4.49 8.63 -4.78
C TYR A 75 4.74 7.98 -6.15
N CYS A 76 5.43 6.85 -6.15
CA CYS A 76 5.76 6.12 -7.37
C CYS A 76 4.51 5.47 -7.99
N ILE A 77 4.20 5.83 -9.23
CA ILE A 77 3.06 5.26 -9.95
C ILE A 77 3.30 3.80 -10.34
N HIS A 78 4.53 3.40 -10.62
CA HIS A 78 4.87 2.02 -10.95
C HIS A 78 4.65 1.07 -9.78
N CYS A 79 5.05 1.47 -8.58
CA CYS A 79 4.83 0.66 -7.38
C CYS A 79 3.34 0.53 -7.05
N TRP A 80 2.58 1.59 -7.25
CA TRP A 80 1.14 1.55 -7.07
C TRP A 80 0.45 0.65 -8.10
N ASP A 81 0.75 0.81 -9.38
CA ASP A 81 0.10 0.03 -10.44
C ASP A 81 0.48 -1.46 -10.37
N ALA A 82 1.73 -1.78 -10.00
CA ALA A 82 2.20 -3.16 -9.95
C ALA A 82 1.82 -3.88 -8.65
N LYS A 83 1.90 -3.21 -7.50
CA LYS A 83 1.81 -3.86 -6.19
C LYS A 83 0.86 -3.17 -5.22
N HIS A 84 0.20 -2.08 -5.59
CA HIS A 84 -0.64 -1.22 -4.74
C HIS A 84 0.12 -0.68 -3.51
N LEU A 85 1.42 -0.44 -3.66
CA LEU A 85 2.25 0.16 -2.63
C LEU A 85 2.34 1.67 -2.80
N THR A 86 2.17 2.40 -1.71
CA THR A 86 2.38 3.84 -1.65
C THR A 86 3.83 4.11 -1.24
N ILE A 87 4.71 4.17 -2.22
CA ILE A 87 6.13 4.43 -1.99
C ILE A 87 6.44 5.89 -2.34
N GLN A 88 6.82 6.65 -1.33
CA GLN A 88 7.24 8.04 -1.50
C GLN A 88 8.54 8.09 -2.29
N VAL A 89 8.56 8.87 -3.37
CA VAL A 89 9.77 9.09 -4.18
C VAL A 89 10.65 10.15 -3.54
N GLY A 90 11.96 9.96 -3.66
CA GLY A 90 12.96 10.92 -3.22
C GLY A 90 13.43 11.84 -4.34
N GLU A 91 14.01 12.97 -3.99
CA GLU A 91 14.70 13.83 -4.94
C GLU A 91 15.97 13.15 -5.44
N ASP A 92 16.17 13.14 -6.74
CA ASP A 92 17.36 12.59 -7.36
C ASP A 92 18.51 13.61 -7.35
N SER A 93 19.68 13.18 -7.80
CA SER A 93 20.90 14.00 -7.85
C SER A 93 20.75 15.31 -8.65
N THR A 94 19.85 15.35 -9.61
CA THR A 94 19.53 16.55 -10.37
C THR A 94 18.27 17.20 -9.83
N PRO A 95 18.32 18.47 -9.37
CA PRO A 95 17.13 19.17 -8.90
C PRO A 95 16.00 19.16 -9.94
N GLY A 96 14.77 18.94 -9.50
CA GLY A 96 13.61 18.79 -10.38
C GLY A 96 13.34 17.38 -10.84
N SER A 97 14.18 16.41 -10.47
CA SER A 97 14.00 14.99 -10.77
C SER A 97 13.78 14.16 -9.50
N PHE A 98 13.21 12.99 -9.67
CA PHE A 98 12.93 12.05 -8.58
C PHE A 98 13.33 10.63 -8.94
N PHE A 99 13.51 9.80 -7.92
CA PHE A 99 13.65 8.35 -8.08
C PHE A 99 12.85 7.60 -7.01
N CYS A 100 12.45 6.39 -7.35
CA CYS A 100 11.78 5.50 -6.41
C CYS A 100 12.80 4.57 -5.75
N PRO A 101 12.91 4.56 -4.41
CA PRO A 101 13.85 3.69 -3.71
C PRO A 101 13.49 2.21 -3.81
N GLU A 102 12.26 1.88 -4.14
CA GLU A 102 11.78 0.49 -4.24
C GLU A 102 12.02 -0.11 -5.63
N CYS A 103 11.58 0.56 -6.71
CA CYS A 103 11.67 0.02 -8.07
C CYS A 103 12.72 0.70 -8.94
N ASN A 104 13.41 1.71 -8.42
CA ASN A 104 14.41 2.52 -9.14
C ASN A 104 13.87 3.29 -10.35
N ALA A 105 12.57 3.38 -10.52
CA ALA A 105 11.99 4.25 -11.54
C ALA A 105 12.34 5.71 -11.26
N SER A 106 12.64 6.46 -12.28
CA SER A 106 13.02 7.87 -12.19
C SER A 106 12.15 8.71 -13.13
N GLY A 107 12.09 10.00 -12.87
CA GLY A 107 11.33 10.94 -13.67
C GLY A 107 11.65 12.38 -13.31
N VAL A 108 10.96 13.29 -13.96
CA VAL A 108 11.11 14.74 -13.77
C VAL A 108 9.79 15.32 -13.29
N TYR A 109 9.79 15.99 -12.15
CA TYR A 109 8.60 16.65 -11.62
C TYR A 109 8.60 18.17 -11.89
N ASP A 110 9.76 18.76 -12.09
CA ASP A 110 9.93 20.16 -12.44
C ASP A 110 10.91 20.28 -13.61
N LYS A 111 10.36 20.34 -14.82
CA LYS A 111 11.14 20.38 -16.05
C LYS A 111 12.01 21.64 -16.14
N GLN A 112 11.52 22.78 -15.72
CA GLN A 112 12.28 24.04 -15.76
C GLN A 112 13.49 23.97 -14.85
N GLN A 113 13.32 23.53 -13.61
CA GLN A 113 14.41 23.35 -12.67
C GLN A 113 15.42 22.29 -13.14
N PHE A 114 14.93 21.19 -13.67
CA PHE A 114 15.75 20.11 -14.21
C PHE A 114 16.62 20.58 -15.38
N ASP A 115 16.02 21.24 -16.35
CA ASP A 115 16.74 21.76 -17.51
C ASP A 115 17.75 22.84 -17.15
N LYS A 116 17.40 23.74 -16.24
CA LYS A 116 18.30 24.75 -15.70
C LYS A 116 19.52 24.11 -14.99
N SER A 117 19.28 23.14 -14.15
CA SER A 117 20.34 22.44 -13.41
C SER A 117 21.28 21.68 -14.35
N ARG A 118 20.74 21.06 -15.40
CA ARG A 118 21.56 20.41 -16.43
C ARG A 118 22.40 21.39 -17.19
N ALA A 119 21.86 22.52 -17.60
CA ALA A 119 22.57 23.59 -18.30
C ALA A 119 23.72 24.14 -17.46
N GLU A 120 23.49 24.40 -16.18
CA GLU A 120 24.50 24.89 -15.23
C GLU A 120 25.65 23.89 -15.06
N ARG A 121 25.34 22.60 -14.91
CA ARG A 121 26.35 21.53 -14.83
C ARG A 121 27.19 21.46 -16.09
N GLN A 122 26.57 21.54 -17.26
CA GLN A 122 27.27 21.49 -18.53
C GLN A 122 28.18 22.71 -18.72
N THR A 123 27.71 23.89 -18.37
CA THR A 123 28.51 25.12 -18.39
C THR A 123 29.70 25.01 -17.45
N THR A 124 29.51 24.57 -16.22
CA THR A 124 30.61 24.34 -15.26
C THR A 124 31.63 23.36 -15.75
N TYR A 125 31.20 22.25 -16.37
CA TYR A 125 32.10 21.26 -16.98
C TYR A 125 32.96 21.87 -18.11
N ILE A 126 32.36 22.64 -19.01
CA ILE A 126 33.08 23.31 -20.12
C ILE A 126 34.10 24.29 -19.57
N VAL A 127 33.74 25.11 -18.60
CA VAL A 127 34.64 26.09 -17.96
C VAL A 127 35.84 25.36 -17.32
N ARG A 128 35.61 24.32 -16.53
CA ARG A 128 36.70 23.51 -15.94
C ARG A 128 37.60 22.88 -16.95
N ARG A 129 37.05 22.35 -18.02
CA ARG A 129 37.82 21.76 -19.12
C ARG A 129 38.71 22.79 -19.82
N ASN A 130 38.21 23.98 -20.07
CA ASN A 130 38.97 25.07 -20.68
C ASN A 130 40.08 25.57 -19.76
N ILE A 131 39.81 25.77 -18.48
CA ILE A 131 40.83 26.15 -17.48
C ILE A 131 41.96 25.11 -17.44
N SER A 132 41.63 23.83 -17.40
CA SER A 132 42.64 22.75 -17.43
C SER A 132 43.53 22.78 -18.66
N ARG A 133 43.03 23.19 -19.81
CA ARG A 133 43.81 23.35 -21.03
C ARG A 133 44.80 24.51 -20.95
N TYR A 134 44.45 25.59 -20.25
CA TYR A 134 45.30 26.75 -20.10
C TYR A 134 46.34 26.62 -18.97
N LEU A 135 46.07 25.81 -17.96
CA LEU A 135 46.93 25.59 -16.80
C LEU A 135 47.86 24.38 -16.93
N GLY A 136 47.63 23.54 -17.94
CA GLY A 136 48.45 22.38 -18.25
C GLY A 136 49.41 22.69 -19.33
#